data_5543c44de57ad9ffd4ba087019936385
#
_entry.id   5543c44de57ad9ffd4ba087019936385
#
_cell.length_a   1.000
_cell.length_b   1.000
_cell.length_c   1.000
_cell.angle_alpha   90.00
_cell.angle_beta   90.00
_cell.angle_gamma   90.00
#
_symmetry.space_group_name_H-M   'P 1'
#
loop_
_entity.id
_entity.type
_entity.pdbx_description
1 polymer ?
#
loop_
_entity_poly.entity_id
_entity_poly.type
_entity_poly.pdbx_seq_one_letter_code
_entity_poly.pdbx_strand_id
1 'polypeptide(L)'
;MTQHAPVFIVLLPLTGSLLCMLFSRISRNLGSYIVMASIAGAFASACLVLQHVLENGGATWHYMMGGWIPPIGIEFALDPLNSILAVLVTFISMLVSLYSRPFAKEEDWLHVGGYYTLFGLLTVGLSGMIITGDVFNLYVYLEIMSLSGYALIALGGRKSMLAAFRYLLIGTIGASLYLLGVGYLYAMTGTLNMADLAQLIIPHLHSPLFAMAVACFLIGFGIKMALFPLHGWQPDAYTYAHPGAAAFIAGLMSKAPAYALIRFIYYIFQVDNPVVESALNVLGILGVCGILIGSVMAMAQYDFRRMLAYSSVAQIGYIAIGLAMGNMYGFIGAVMHIINHAFMKSSLFLVIGGIQYRFGEVNLYRLGGLNKKMAISSITVALAALSMIGLPPTCGFFSKWYLMLGAYTGGEYFYIFVLVISSLLNAIYFFRIIEQMFVQREASLTEVHPHKGKLGLPLPMVIPILIMGIMIIALGFGNATIVTDVIKLGLPGVFLR
;
A
#
# COMPACT_ATOMS: atom_id res chain seq x y z
N MET A 1 -3.78 20.67 -21.57
CA MET A 1 -4.05 19.36 -20.90
C MET A 1 -3.14 19.11 -19.72
N THR A 2 -1.88 19.48 -19.75
CA THR A 2 -0.92 19.28 -18.62
C THR A 2 -1.35 20.00 -17.34
N GLN A 3 -1.93 21.20 -17.41
CA GLN A 3 -2.38 21.95 -16.23
C GLN A 3 -3.41 21.22 -15.36
N HIS A 4 -4.22 20.32 -15.93
CA HIS A 4 -5.24 19.55 -15.21
C HIS A 4 -4.80 18.11 -14.91
N ALA A 5 -3.54 17.74 -15.15
CA ALA A 5 -3.03 16.42 -14.82
C ALA A 5 -3.29 16.00 -13.37
N PRO A 6 -3.13 16.90 -12.36
CA PRO A 6 -3.44 16.55 -10.96
C PRO A 6 -4.84 16.02 -10.74
N VAL A 7 -5.86 16.70 -11.29
CA VAL A 7 -7.25 16.27 -11.06
C VAL A 7 -7.59 14.99 -11.83
N PHE A 8 -6.95 14.73 -12.97
CA PHE A 8 -7.19 13.52 -13.75
C PHE A 8 -6.73 12.24 -13.05
N ILE A 9 -5.79 12.32 -12.10
CA ILE A 9 -5.39 11.17 -11.28
C ILE A 9 -6.59 10.59 -10.51
N VAL A 10 -7.52 11.42 -10.07
CA VAL A 10 -8.71 11.04 -9.29
C VAL A 10 -9.96 11.01 -10.17
N LEU A 11 -10.15 12.02 -11.03
CA LEU A 11 -11.38 12.19 -11.79
C LEU A 11 -11.59 11.08 -12.84
N LEU A 12 -10.51 10.62 -13.50
CA LEU A 12 -10.63 9.56 -14.49
C LEU A 12 -11.10 8.22 -13.88
N PRO A 13 -10.47 7.69 -12.81
CA PRO A 13 -10.97 6.48 -12.17
C PRO A 13 -12.38 6.65 -11.58
N LEU A 14 -12.72 7.84 -11.07
CA LEU A 14 -14.06 8.13 -10.55
C LEU A 14 -15.13 8.05 -11.66
N THR A 15 -14.93 8.78 -12.74
CA THR A 15 -15.85 8.75 -13.88
C THR A 15 -15.92 7.37 -14.53
N GLY A 16 -14.77 6.69 -14.68
CA GLY A 16 -14.70 5.32 -15.16
C GLY A 16 -15.51 4.35 -14.30
N SER A 17 -15.45 4.49 -12.98
CA SER A 17 -16.22 3.67 -12.03
C SER A 17 -17.72 3.90 -12.16
N LEU A 18 -18.17 5.15 -12.24
CA LEU A 18 -19.58 5.48 -12.41
C LEU A 18 -20.15 4.96 -13.74
N LEU A 19 -19.39 5.16 -14.83
CA LEU A 19 -19.77 4.68 -16.15
C LEU A 19 -19.73 3.15 -16.25
N CYS A 20 -18.85 2.48 -15.51
CA CYS A 20 -18.73 1.02 -15.53
C CYS A 20 -20.06 0.34 -15.26
N MET A 21 -20.78 0.73 -14.22
CA MET A 21 -22.04 0.11 -13.85
C MET A 21 -23.13 0.27 -14.94
N LEU A 22 -23.16 1.43 -15.60
CA LEU A 22 -24.08 1.71 -16.69
C LEU A 22 -23.76 0.86 -17.93
N PHE A 23 -22.50 0.86 -18.36
CA PHE A 23 -22.07 0.17 -19.56
C PHE A 23 -21.94 -1.35 -19.40
N SER A 24 -21.79 -1.86 -18.18
CA SER A 24 -21.81 -3.30 -17.92
C SER A 24 -23.15 -3.93 -18.23
N ARG A 25 -24.26 -3.17 -18.20
CA ARG A 25 -25.59 -3.62 -18.63
C ARG A 25 -25.64 -3.89 -20.14
N ILE A 26 -24.89 -3.13 -20.95
CA ILE A 26 -24.85 -3.27 -22.42
C ILE A 26 -23.91 -4.45 -22.77
N SER A 27 -22.74 -4.47 -22.17
CA SER A 27 -21.78 -5.56 -22.34
C SER A 27 -20.91 -5.69 -21.10
N ARG A 28 -20.87 -6.91 -20.55
CA ARG A 28 -20.03 -7.28 -19.40
C ARG A 28 -18.59 -6.82 -19.53
N ASN A 29 -18.01 -6.95 -20.72
CA ASN A 29 -16.63 -6.57 -20.98
C ASN A 29 -16.43 -5.05 -21.12
N LEU A 30 -17.44 -4.32 -21.60
CA LEU A 30 -17.31 -2.88 -21.87
C LEU A 30 -17.07 -2.09 -20.60
N GLY A 31 -17.84 -2.36 -19.52
CA GLY A 31 -17.65 -1.71 -18.22
C GLY A 31 -16.23 -1.93 -17.67
N SER A 32 -15.71 -3.16 -17.72
CA SER A 32 -14.35 -3.45 -17.27
C SER A 32 -13.27 -2.71 -18.08
N TYR A 33 -13.42 -2.61 -19.41
CA TYR A 33 -12.50 -1.86 -20.26
C TYR A 33 -12.51 -0.36 -19.95
N ILE A 34 -13.69 0.23 -19.65
CA ILE A 34 -13.80 1.65 -19.28
C ILE A 34 -12.98 1.94 -18.02
N VAL A 35 -13.12 1.11 -16.97
CA VAL A 35 -12.33 1.29 -15.73
C VAL A 35 -10.84 1.09 -15.99
N MET A 36 -10.47 0.07 -16.76
CA MET A 36 -9.05 -0.16 -17.08
C MET A 36 -8.45 1.02 -17.86
N ALA A 37 -9.17 1.57 -18.84
CA ALA A 37 -8.73 2.72 -19.61
C ALA A 37 -8.65 3.98 -18.75
N SER A 38 -9.60 4.19 -17.84
CA SER A 38 -9.59 5.32 -16.90
C SER A 38 -8.43 5.27 -15.92
N ILE A 39 -8.09 4.08 -15.39
CA ILE A 39 -6.92 3.89 -14.52
C ILE A 39 -5.61 4.08 -15.31
N ALA A 40 -5.54 3.61 -16.57
CA ALA A 40 -4.38 3.85 -17.43
C ALA A 40 -4.19 5.35 -17.72
N GLY A 41 -5.29 6.08 -17.93
CA GLY A 41 -5.26 7.55 -18.04
C GLY A 41 -4.79 8.24 -16.75
N ALA A 42 -5.23 7.76 -15.60
CA ALA A 42 -4.78 8.25 -14.29
C ALA A 42 -3.28 7.98 -14.08
N PHE A 43 -2.78 6.81 -14.48
CA PHE A 43 -1.36 6.48 -14.44
C PHE A 43 -0.53 7.41 -15.34
N ALA A 44 -0.98 7.65 -16.58
CA ALA A 44 -0.32 8.61 -17.46
C ALA A 44 -0.29 10.02 -16.86
N SER A 45 -1.40 10.45 -16.23
CA SER A 45 -1.49 11.75 -15.55
C SER A 45 -0.54 11.82 -14.34
N ALA A 46 -0.43 10.76 -13.55
CA ALA A 46 0.50 10.69 -12.42
C ALA A 46 1.98 10.76 -12.88
N CYS A 47 2.32 10.12 -14.00
CA CYS A 47 3.66 10.23 -14.61
C CYS A 47 3.96 11.66 -15.06
N LEU A 48 3.00 12.34 -15.70
CA LEU A 48 3.15 13.75 -16.11
C LEU A 48 3.33 14.68 -14.90
N VAL A 49 2.60 14.43 -13.81
CA VAL A 49 2.75 15.20 -12.57
C VAL A 49 4.13 14.99 -11.97
N LEU A 50 4.60 13.75 -11.84
CA LEU A 50 5.93 13.46 -11.32
C LEU A 50 7.01 14.13 -12.17
N GLN A 51 6.92 14.02 -13.49
CA GLN A 51 7.86 14.67 -14.41
C GLN A 51 7.89 16.18 -14.19
N HIS A 52 6.71 16.83 -14.15
CA HIS A 52 6.61 18.28 -13.95
C HIS A 52 7.21 18.74 -12.63
N VAL A 53 6.94 18.02 -11.53
CA VAL A 53 7.49 18.33 -10.20
C VAL A 53 9.01 18.20 -10.17
N LEU A 54 9.56 17.15 -10.80
CA LEU A 54 11.02 16.95 -10.86
C LEU A 54 11.72 17.98 -11.77
N GLU A 55 11.15 18.33 -12.90
CA GLU A 55 11.66 19.37 -13.80
C GLU A 55 11.70 20.77 -13.15
N ASN A 56 10.79 21.02 -12.18
CA ASN A 56 10.76 22.26 -11.40
C ASN A 56 11.57 22.16 -10.08
N GLY A 57 12.55 21.26 -10.00
CA GLY A 57 13.45 21.15 -8.86
C GLY A 57 12.79 20.66 -7.56
N GLY A 58 11.67 19.96 -7.67
CA GLY A 58 10.93 19.43 -6.51
C GLY A 58 9.97 20.44 -5.86
N ALA A 59 9.73 21.60 -6.47
CA ALA A 59 8.76 22.56 -5.96
C ALA A 59 7.35 21.98 -5.94
N THR A 60 6.61 22.22 -4.85
CA THR A 60 5.24 21.73 -4.72
C THR A 60 4.33 22.39 -5.75
N TRP A 61 3.62 21.58 -6.50
CA TRP A 61 2.61 22.04 -7.44
C TRP A 61 1.24 22.09 -6.74
N HIS A 62 0.72 23.30 -6.54
CA HIS A 62 -0.60 23.55 -5.96
C HIS A 62 -1.67 23.60 -7.07
N TYR A 63 -2.62 22.67 -7.03
CA TYR A 63 -3.77 22.64 -7.91
C TYR A 63 -5.04 22.98 -7.12
N MET A 64 -5.56 24.21 -7.31
CA MET A 64 -6.74 24.71 -6.63
C MET A 64 -8.02 24.17 -7.30
N MET A 65 -8.82 23.41 -6.57
CA MET A 65 -10.07 22.84 -7.08
C MET A 65 -11.09 23.93 -7.37
N GLY A 66 -11.56 24.00 -8.61
CA GLY A 66 -12.50 25.02 -9.06
C GLY A 66 -11.98 26.46 -9.03
N GLY A 67 -10.67 26.67 -8.84
CA GLY A 67 -10.05 27.99 -8.75
C GLY A 67 -10.21 28.69 -7.39
N TRP A 68 -10.76 28.01 -6.37
CA TRP A 68 -10.90 28.55 -5.02
C TRP A 68 -9.58 28.44 -4.26
N ILE A 69 -9.15 29.57 -3.70
CA ILE A 69 -7.87 29.67 -2.96
C ILE A 69 -8.03 29.03 -1.56
N PRO A 70 -7.04 28.21 -1.08
CA PRO A 70 -7.00 27.76 0.31
C PRO A 70 -6.96 28.93 1.29
N PRO A 71 -7.52 28.83 2.51
CA PRO A 71 -8.14 27.65 3.11
C PRO A 71 -9.63 27.49 2.78
N ILE A 72 -10.24 28.36 1.98
CA ILE A 72 -11.66 28.28 1.61
C ILE A 72 -11.89 27.15 0.61
N GLY A 73 -11.00 27.01 -0.39
CA GLY A 73 -11.03 25.96 -1.38
C GLY A 73 -10.15 24.77 -1.00
N ILE A 74 -10.48 23.61 -1.55
CA ILE A 74 -9.66 22.40 -1.44
C ILE A 74 -8.58 22.43 -2.51
N GLU A 75 -7.35 22.04 -2.18
CA GLU A 75 -6.26 21.88 -3.14
C GLU A 75 -5.70 20.48 -3.19
N PHE A 76 -5.11 20.13 -4.32
CA PHE A 76 -4.13 19.05 -4.42
C PHE A 76 -2.74 19.68 -4.36
N ALA A 77 -1.93 19.23 -3.40
CA ALA A 77 -0.56 19.69 -3.21
C ALA A 77 0.39 18.55 -3.59
N LEU A 78 1.10 18.69 -4.72
CA LEU A 78 1.91 17.65 -5.33
C LEU A 78 3.39 18.00 -5.20
N ASP A 79 4.10 17.20 -4.43
CA ASP A 79 5.54 17.24 -4.24
C ASP A 79 6.21 15.96 -4.75
N PRO A 80 7.55 15.82 -4.73
CA PRO A 80 8.22 14.63 -5.23
C PRO A 80 7.77 13.34 -4.52
N LEU A 81 7.52 13.39 -3.20
CA LEU A 81 7.18 12.23 -2.40
C LEU A 81 5.79 11.67 -2.74
N ASN A 82 4.77 12.53 -2.79
CA ASN A 82 3.43 12.06 -3.10
C ASN A 82 3.24 11.77 -4.59
N SER A 83 3.98 12.45 -5.46
CA SER A 83 3.91 12.20 -6.91
C SER A 83 4.41 10.80 -7.27
N ILE A 84 5.53 10.33 -6.69
CA ILE A 84 5.99 8.95 -6.91
C ILE A 84 5.04 7.91 -6.33
N LEU A 85 4.39 8.21 -5.19
CA LEU A 85 3.38 7.32 -4.62
C LEU A 85 2.08 7.30 -5.42
N ALA A 86 1.69 8.40 -6.06
CA ALA A 86 0.56 8.44 -7.00
C ALA A 86 0.84 7.57 -8.25
N VAL A 87 2.07 7.63 -8.78
CA VAL A 87 2.54 6.72 -9.84
C VAL A 87 2.47 5.27 -9.37
N LEU A 88 2.97 4.97 -8.17
CA LEU A 88 2.94 3.62 -7.59
C LEU A 88 1.50 3.07 -7.50
N VAL A 89 0.57 3.84 -6.94
CA VAL A 89 -0.83 3.43 -6.76
C VAL A 89 -1.50 3.17 -8.09
N THR A 90 -1.40 4.12 -9.02
CA THR A 90 -2.06 4.01 -10.33
C THR A 90 -1.46 2.90 -11.20
N PHE A 91 -0.12 2.69 -11.14
CA PHE A 91 0.56 1.61 -11.84
C PHE A 91 0.13 0.22 -11.36
N ILE A 92 0.16 -0.01 -10.04
CA ILE A 92 -0.27 -1.30 -9.46
C ILE A 92 -1.76 -1.52 -9.76
N SER A 93 -2.60 -0.49 -9.62
CA SER A 93 -4.04 -0.58 -9.96
C SER A 93 -4.26 -0.99 -11.41
N MET A 94 -3.52 -0.40 -12.35
CA MET A 94 -3.59 -0.74 -13.77
C MET A 94 -3.26 -2.22 -14.02
N LEU A 95 -2.17 -2.71 -13.47
CA LEU A 95 -1.75 -4.10 -13.63
C LEU A 95 -2.72 -5.09 -12.98
N VAL A 96 -3.20 -4.80 -11.77
CA VAL A 96 -4.15 -5.67 -11.07
C VAL A 96 -5.53 -5.68 -11.74
N SER A 97 -5.96 -4.55 -12.32
CA SER A 97 -7.21 -4.49 -13.09
C SER A 97 -7.18 -5.41 -14.32
N LEU A 98 -6.04 -5.46 -15.02
CA LEU A 98 -5.79 -6.39 -16.13
C LEU A 98 -5.78 -7.85 -15.65
N TYR A 99 -5.07 -8.11 -14.53
CA TYR A 99 -4.97 -9.44 -13.92
C TYR A 99 -6.35 -10.02 -13.55
N SER A 100 -7.28 -9.19 -13.15
CA SER A 100 -8.61 -9.63 -12.68
C SER A 100 -9.55 -10.10 -13.79
N ARG A 101 -9.24 -9.84 -15.06
CA ARG A 101 -10.11 -10.18 -16.21
C ARG A 101 -10.49 -11.65 -16.36
N PRO A 102 -9.59 -12.63 -16.18
CA PRO A 102 -9.98 -14.04 -16.31
C PRO A 102 -11.05 -14.48 -15.31
N PHE A 103 -11.06 -13.92 -14.11
CA PHE A 103 -12.11 -14.20 -13.10
C PHE A 103 -13.49 -13.71 -13.53
N ALA A 104 -13.55 -12.61 -14.28
CA ALA A 104 -14.80 -12.03 -14.77
C ALA A 104 -15.51 -12.87 -15.86
N LYS A 105 -14.85 -13.89 -16.45
CA LYS A 105 -15.43 -14.66 -17.54
C LYS A 105 -16.58 -15.57 -17.12
N GLU A 106 -16.63 -15.98 -15.88
CA GLU A 106 -17.63 -16.91 -15.34
C GLU A 106 -18.74 -16.21 -14.56
N GLU A 107 -18.57 -14.90 -14.29
CA GLU A 107 -19.48 -14.07 -13.51
C GLU A 107 -20.51 -13.36 -14.41
N ASP A 108 -21.66 -13.02 -13.83
CA ASP A 108 -22.67 -12.21 -14.49
C ASP A 108 -22.26 -10.72 -14.61
N TRP A 109 -23.02 -9.95 -15.39
CA TRP A 109 -22.71 -8.55 -15.63
C TRP A 109 -22.76 -7.69 -14.37
N LEU A 110 -23.62 -8.05 -13.39
CA LEU A 110 -23.80 -7.30 -12.15
C LEU A 110 -22.56 -7.49 -11.23
N HIS A 111 -22.10 -8.72 -11.10
CA HIS A 111 -20.88 -9.01 -10.32
C HIS A 111 -19.63 -8.39 -10.94
N VAL A 112 -19.47 -8.50 -12.26
CA VAL A 112 -18.34 -7.89 -12.96
C VAL A 112 -18.39 -6.36 -12.89
N GLY A 113 -19.56 -5.77 -13.15
CA GLY A 113 -19.75 -4.32 -13.04
C GLY A 113 -19.51 -3.81 -11.62
N GLY A 114 -20.05 -4.48 -10.62
CA GLY A 114 -19.85 -4.16 -9.21
C GLY A 114 -18.38 -4.26 -8.80
N TYR A 115 -17.70 -5.34 -9.19
CA TYR A 115 -16.26 -5.52 -8.90
C TYR A 115 -15.40 -4.39 -9.47
N TYR A 116 -15.54 -4.07 -10.77
CA TYR A 116 -14.73 -3.03 -11.40
C TYR A 116 -15.08 -1.62 -10.93
N THR A 117 -16.37 -1.36 -10.61
CA THR A 117 -16.80 -0.10 -10.01
C THR A 117 -16.12 0.11 -8.64
N LEU A 118 -16.18 -0.88 -7.76
CA LEU A 118 -15.52 -0.82 -6.45
C LEU A 118 -14.00 -0.75 -6.56
N PHE A 119 -13.42 -1.46 -7.53
CA PHE A 119 -11.98 -1.41 -7.82
C PHE A 119 -11.53 -0.01 -8.23
N GLY A 120 -12.27 0.65 -9.12
CA GLY A 120 -11.98 2.02 -9.53
C GLY A 120 -12.18 3.03 -8.39
N LEU A 121 -13.25 2.89 -7.57
CA LEU A 121 -13.47 3.72 -6.38
C LEU A 121 -12.36 3.55 -5.33
N LEU A 122 -11.86 2.32 -5.14
CA LEU A 122 -10.71 2.08 -4.27
C LEU A 122 -9.44 2.79 -4.80
N THR A 123 -9.24 2.81 -6.14
CA THR A 123 -8.16 3.57 -6.77
C THR A 123 -8.31 5.07 -6.53
N VAL A 124 -9.54 5.62 -6.62
CA VAL A 124 -9.88 7.02 -6.30
C VAL A 124 -9.48 7.35 -4.85
N GLY A 125 -9.94 6.54 -3.90
CA GLY A 125 -9.65 6.76 -2.48
C GLY A 125 -8.16 6.75 -2.17
N LEU A 126 -7.43 5.76 -2.69
CA LEU A 126 -5.97 5.64 -2.51
C LEU A 126 -5.21 6.82 -3.13
N SER A 127 -5.53 7.17 -4.37
CA SER A 127 -4.85 8.26 -5.07
C SER A 127 -5.17 9.62 -4.44
N GLY A 128 -6.45 9.84 -4.09
CA GLY A 128 -6.89 11.09 -3.45
C GLY A 128 -6.25 11.34 -2.08
N MET A 129 -6.12 10.27 -1.25
CA MET A 129 -5.40 10.37 0.03
C MET A 129 -3.95 10.82 -0.12
N ILE A 130 -3.30 10.44 -1.22
CA ILE A 130 -1.90 10.74 -1.45
C ILE A 130 -1.69 12.17 -1.90
N ILE A 131 -2.57 12.70 -2.75
CA ILE A 131 -2.35 13.99 -3.41
C ILE A 131 -3.06 15.18 -2.76
N THR A 132 -3.99 14.94 -1.82
CA THR A 132 -4.74 16.03 -1.17
C THR A 132 -3.86 16.87 -0.24
N GLY A 133 -4.06 18.20 -0.27
CA GLY A 133 -3.46 19.15 0.64
C GLY A 133 -4.39 19.60 1.79
N ASP A 134 -5.53 18.91 1.98
CA ASP A 134 -6.53 19.24 2.99
C ASP A 134 -6.83 18.02 3.88
N VAL A 135 -6.84 18.23 5.21
CA VAL A 135 -6.99 17.11 6.17
C VAL A 135 -8.41 16.57 6.23
N PHE A 136 -9.45 17.37 5.94
CA PHE A 136 -10.82 16.88 5.87
C PHE A 136 -11.07 16.13 4.55
N ASN A 137 -10.56 16.65 3.45
CA ASN A 137 -10.63 15.98 2.17
C ASN A 137 -9.86 14.63 2.20
N LEU A 138 -8.77 14.54 2.99
CA LEU A 138 -8.09 13.28 3.25
C LEU A 138 -9.03 12.27 3.94
N TYR A 139 -9.86 12.72 4.90
CA TYR A 139 -10.88 11.88 5.51
C TYR A 139 -11.88 11.35 4.48
N VAL A 140 -12.36 12.20 3.58
CA VAL A 140 -13.29 11.78 2.52
C VAL A 140 -12.68 10.68 1.65
N TYR A 141 -11.43 10.84 1.20
CA TYR A 141 -10.74 9.80 0.43
C TYR A 141 -10.44 8.53 1.24
N LEU A 142 -10.14 8.67 2.52
CA LEU A 142 -9.96 7.55 3.44
C LEU A 142 -11.26 6.74 3.58
N GLU A 143 -12.42 7.38 3.61
CA GLU A 143 -13.71 6.70 3.65
C GLU A 143 -14.06 6.06 2.29
N ILE A 144 -13.82 6.73 1.16
CA ILE A 144 -13.99 6.14 -0.18
C ILE A 144 -13.13 4.88 -0.32
N MET A 145 -11.86 4.94 0.09
CA MET A 145 -10.94 3.79 0.13
C MET A 145 -11.50 2.67 1.01
N SER A 146 -11.96 3.02 2.21
CA SER A 146 -12.41 2.05 3.21
C SER A 146 -13.66 1.32 2.78
N LEU A 147 -14.72 2.04 2.41
CA LEU A 147 -16.00 1.47 1.98
C LEU A 147 -15.84 0.61 0.73
N SER A 148 -15.10 1.11 -0.26
CA SER A 148 -14.80 0.33 -1.47
C SER A 148 -13.99 -0.93 -1.16
N GLY A 149 -13.01 -0.83 -0.23
CA GLY A 149 -12.21 -1.96 0.23
C GLY A 149 -13.04 -3.01 0.97
N TYR A 150 -13.93 -2.61 1.89
CA TYR A 150 -14.83 -3.52 2.59
C TYR A 150 -15.72 -4.28 1.62
N ALA A 151 -16.31 -3.57 0.67
CA ALA A 151 -17.17 -4.18 -0.34
C ALA A 151 -16.39 -5.14 -1.25
N LEU A 152 -15.19 -4.77 -1.72
CA LEU A 152 -14.34 -5.66 -2.52
C LEU A 152 -13.92 -6.93 -1.76
N ILE A 153 -13.62 -6.82 -0.46
CA ILE A 153 -13.32 -7.99 0.37
C ILE A 153 -14.57 -8.89 0.44
N ALA A 154 -15.75 -8.32 0.69
CA ALA A 154 -16.99 -9.07 0.84
C ALA A 154 -17.36 -9.93 -0.37
N LEU A 155 -16.92 -9.55 -1.58
CA LEU A 155 -17.18 -10.31 -2.82
C LEU A 155 -16.50 -11.68 -2.89
N GLY A 156 -15.57 -12.01 -1.98
CA GLY A 156 -14.85 -13.30 -1.98
C GLY A 156 -15.66 -14.50 -1.44
N GLY A 157 -16.92 -14.32 -0.98
CA GLY A 157 -17.78 -15.38 -0.47
C GLY A 157 -18.07 -15.30 1.03
N ARG A 158 -18.68 -16.35 1.64
CA ARG A 158 -19.21 -16.29 3.00
C ARG A 158 -18.15 -15.93 4.08
N LYS A 159 -16.94 -16.49 4.01
CA LYS A 159 -15.88 -16.19 4.98
C LYS A 159 -15.34 -14.78 4.80
N SER A 160 -15.31 -14.28 3.57
CA SER A 160 -14.86 -12.93 3.28
C SER A 160 -15.87 -11.86 3.72
N MET A 161 -17.17 -12.15 3.68
CA MET A 161 -18.18 -11.24 4.26
C MET A 161 -17.96 -11.00 5.75
N LEU A 162 -17.64 -12.05 6.52
CA LEU A 162 -17.30 -11.91 7.93
C LEU A 162 -16.00 -11.12 8.15
N ALA A 163 -14.99 -11.36 7.32
CA ALA A 163 -13.73 -10.61 7.37
C ALA A 163 -13.95 -9.12 7.03
N ALA A 164 -14.77 -8.84 6.01
CA ALA A 164 -15.16 -7.47 5.65
C ALA A 164 -15.93 -6.77 6.77
N PHE A 165 -16.87 -7.46 7.41
CA PHE A 165 -17.63 -6.91 8.54
C PHE A 165 -16.73 -6.58 9.75
N ARG A 166 -15.80 -7.47 10.11
CA ARG A 166 -14.81 -7.19 11.16
C ARG A 166 -13.94 -5.98 10.81
N TYR A 167 -13.53 -5.89 9.56
CA TYR A 167 -12.73 -4.74 9.11
C TYR A 167 -13.56 -3.45 9.12
N LEU A 168 -14.83 -3.50 8.71
CA LEU A 168 -15.74 -2.36 8.77
C LEU A 168 -15.84 -1.84 10.21
N LEU A 169 -16.09 -2.69 11.20
CA LEU A 169 -16.23 -2.26 12.60
C LEU A 169 -14.96 -1.58 13.14
N ILE A 170 -13.80 -2.21 12.97
CA ILE A 170 -12.54 -1.66 13.47
C ILE A 170 -12.12 -0.44 12.62
N GLY A 171 -12.31 -0.52 11.31
CA GLY A 171 -11.95 0.54 10.39
C GLY A 171 -12.76 1.83 10.58
N THR A 172 -14.05 1.72 10.95
CA THR A 172 -14.90 2.89 11.29
C THR A 172 -14.40 3.57 12.56
N ILE A 173 -14.00 2.80 13.58
CA ILE A 173 -13.38 3.36 14.79
C ILE A 173 -12.11 4.16 14.41
N GLY A 174 -11.26 3.59 13.54
CA GLY A 174 -10.06 4.27 13.08
C GLY A 174 -10.35 5.59 12.36
N ALA A 175 -11.36 5.60 11.48
CA ALA A 175 -11.79 6.81 10.77
C ALA A 175 -12.41 7.85 11.70
N SER A 176 -13.21 7.43 12.69
CA SER A 176 -13.78 8.33 13.69
C SER A 176 -12.71 8.98 14.57
N LEU A 177 -11.68 8.22 14.98
CA LEU A 177 -10.53 8.77 15.71
C LEU A 177 -9.75 9.75 14.84
N TYR A 178 -9.51 9.44 13.59
CA TYR A 178 -8.88 10.38 12.66
C TYR A 178 -9.67 11.68 12.58
N LEU A 179 -11.00 11.60 12.35
CA LEU A 179 -11.86 12.79 12.25
C LEU A 179 -11.90 13.59 13.56
N LEU A 180 -11.89 12.91 14.71
CA LEU A 180 -11.79 13.57 16.01
C LEU A 180 -10.48 14.35 16.15
N GLY A 181 -9.35 13.75 15.70
CA GLY A 181 -8.06 14.43 15.64
C GLY A 181 -8.09 15.68 14.76
N VAL A 182 -8.74 15.59 13.58
CA VAL A 182 -8.98 16.77 12.71
C VAL A 182 -9.81 17.82 13.44
N GLY A 183 -10.85 17.42 14.17
CA GLY A 183 -11.67 18.33 14.97
C GLY A 183 -10.86 19.09 16.03
N TYR A 184 -9.93 18.44 16.72
CA TYR A 184 -9.03 19.10 17.67
C TYR A 184 -8.07 20.08 16.99
N LEU A 185 -7.49 19.71 15.83
CA LEU A 185 -6.65 20.64 15.07
C LEU A 185 -7.43 21.86 14.60
N TYR A 186 -8.63 21.65 14.06
CA TYR A 186 -9.50 22.74 13.61
C TYR A 186 -9.92 23.66 14.76
N ALA A 187 -10.23 23.10 15.93
CA ALA A 187 -10.58 23.88 17.11
C ALA A 187 -9.44 24.81 17.59
N MET A 188 -8.18 24.41 17.37
CA MET A 188 -6.99 25.19 17.73
C MET A 188 -6.60 26.22 16.67
N THR A 189 -6.75 25.89 15.38
CA THR A 189 -6.15 26.63 14.27
C THR A 189 -7.17 27.33 13.36
N GLY A 190 -8.39 26.82 13.30
CA GLY A 190 -9.44 27.31 12.41
C GLY A 190 -9.25 26.98 10.93
N THR A 191 -8.27 26.14 10.57
CA THR A 191 -7.97 25.73 9.19
C THR A 191 -7.94 24.21 9.01
N LEU A 192 -8.22 23.76 7.78
CA LEU A 192 -8.13 22.36 7.36
C LEU A 192 -7.03 22.15 6.30
N ASN A 193 -6.43 23.24 5.79
CA ASN A 193 -5.33 23.16 4.84
C ASN A 193 -4.03 22.72 5.55
N MET A 194 -3.31 21.73 4.99
CA MET A 194 -2.13 21.16 5.62
C MET A 194 -0.96 22.14 5.73
N ALA A 195 -0.77 23.03 4.76
CA ALA A 195 0.29 24.03 4.79
C ALA A 195 0.05 25.09 5.83
N ASP A 196 -1.20 25.56 5.97
CA ASP A 196 -1.60 26.49 7.03
C ASP A 196 -1.52 25.84 8.41
N LEU A 197 -1.98 24.59 8.55
CA LEU A 197 -1.87 23.83 9.80
C LEU A 197 -0.43 23.76 10.30
N ALA A 198 0.52 23.50 9.42
CA ALA A 198 1.94 23.40 9.78
C ALA A 198 2.49 24.70 10.42
N GLN A 199 1.91 25.84 10.06
CA GLN A 199 2.30 27.15 10.62
C GLN A 199 1.48 27.51 11.85
N LEU A 200 0.15 27.36 11.78
CA LEU A 200 -0.78 27.81 12.83
C LEU A 200 -0.78 26.90 14.06
N ILE A 201 -0.28 25.66 13.96
CA ILE A 201 -0.19 24.74 15.10
C ILE A 201 0.95 25.08 16.07
N ILE A 202 1.95 25.86 15.65
CA ILE A 202 3.17 26.12 16.44
C ILE A 202 2.86 26.67 17.83
N PRO A 203 1.96 27.67 18.05
CA PRO A 203 1.62 28.16 19.38
C PRO A 203 0.92 27.13 20.28
N HIS A 204 0.38 26.06 19.69
CA HIS A 204 -0.47 25.08 20.37
C HIS A 204 0.24 23.76 20.67
N LEU A 205 1.54 23.60 20.35
CA LEU A 205 2.32 22.37 20.50
C LEU A 205 2.38 21.82 21.93
N HIS A 206 2.18 22.67 22.95
CA HIS A 206 2.12 22.26 24.36
C HIS A 206 0.70 22.10 24.90
N SER A 207 -0.32 22.30 24.05
CA SER A 207 -1.72 22.13 24.43
C SER A 207 -2.09 20.67 24.67
N PRO A 208 -2.89 20.34 25.69
CA PRO A 208 -3.47 19.01 25.83
C PRO A 208 -4.29 18.57 24.61
N LEU A 209 -4.96 19.49 23.93
CA LEU A 209 -5.71 19.19 22.70
C LEU A 209 -4.79 18.73 21.57
N PHE A 210 -3.57 19.28 21.47
CA PHE A 210 -2.57 18.81 20.52
C PHE A 210 -2.13 17.37 20.82
N ALA A 211 -1.85 17.07 22.09
CA ALA A 211 -1.49 15.70 22.49
C ALA A 211 -2.63 14.71 22.19
N MET A 212 -3.89 15.09 22.43
CA MET A 212 -5.06 14.28 22.07
C MET A 212 -5.18 14.10 20.56
N ALA A 213 -4.94 15.13 19.75
CA ALA A 213 -4.94 15.04 18.30
C ALA A 213 -3.87 14.05 17.80
N VAL A 214 -2.62 14.16 18.28
CA VAL A 214 -1.52 13.25 17.94
C VAL A 214 -1.88 11.80 18.29
N ALA A 215 -2.43 11.55 19.48
CA ALA A 215 -2.87 10.22 19.90
C ALA A 215 -3.99 9.67 18.99
N CYS A 216 -4.98 10.51 18.63
CA CYS A 216 -6.05 10.14 17.72
C CYS A 216 -5.53 9.77 16.33
N PHE A 217 -4.58 10.52 15.77
CA PHE A 217 -3.97 10.22 14.48
C PHE A 217 -3.13 8.94 14.54
N LEU A 218 -2.33 8.75 15.59
CA LEU A 218 -1.51 7.55 15.75
C LEU A 218 -2.38 6.28 15.79
N ILE A 219 -3.47 6.29 16.57
CA ILE A 219 -4.37 5.14 16.67
C ILE A 219 -5.20 5.00 15.38
N GLY A 220 -5.75 6.08 14.85
CA GLY A 220 -6.58 6.08 13.65
C GLY A 220 -5.84 5.53 12.43
N PHE A 221 -4.67 6.06 12.13
CA PHE A 221 -3.81 5.54 11.06
C PHE A 221 -3.21 4.18 11.42
N GLY A 222 -2.90 3.92 12.70
CA GLY A 222 -2.44 2.62 13.18
C GLY A 222 -3.44 1.49 12.86
N ILE A 223 -4.74 1.73 13.03
CA ILE A 223 -5.81 0.80 12.62
C ILE A 223 -5.79 0.62 11.10
N LYS A 224 -5.76 1.72 10.33
CA LYS A 224 -5.87 1.70 8.87
C LYS A 224 -4.65 1.08 8.19
N MET A 225 -3.45 1.29 8.71
CA MET A 225 -2.23 0.66 8.19
C MET A 225 -1.99 -0.75 8.73
N ALA A 226 -2.82 -1.21 9.67
CA ALA A 226 -2.69 -2.49 10.38
C ALA A 226 -1.42 -2.59 11.22
N LEU A 227 -1.09 -1.55 11.98
CA LEU A 227 -0.02 -1.56 12.97
C LEU A 227 -0.35 -2.52 14.13
N PHE A 228 0.62 -3.28 14.61
CA PHE A 228 0.42 -4.09 15.82
C PHE A 228 0.16 -3.18 17.05
N PRO A 229 -0.80 -3.52 17.93
CA PRO A 229 -1.70 -4.68 17.96
C PRO A 229 -3.01 -4.48 17.16
N LEU A 230 -3.19 -3.37 16.47
CA LEU A 230 -4.41 -2.97 15.77
C LEU A 230 -4.65 -3.70 14.42
N HIS A 231 -3.83 -4.70 14.13
CA HIS A 231 -3.78 -5.44 12.85
C HIS A 231 -4.85 -6.54 12.69
N GLY A 232 -5.67 -6.80 13.70
CA GLY A 232 -6.52 -8.00 13.78
C GLY A 232 -7.46 -8.25 12.60
N TRP A 233 -7.81 -7.21 11.86
CA TRP A 233 -8.64 -7.29 10.65
C TRP A 233 -7.89 -7.81 9.40
N GLN A 234 -6.58 -7.53 9.31
CA GLN A 234 -5.80 -7.71 8.08
C GLN A 234 -5.59 -9.18 7.69
N PRO A 235 -5.25 -10.13 8.59
CA PRO A 235 -5.03 -11.52 8.21
C PRO A 235 -6.25 -12.17 7.56
N ASP A 236 -7.44 -11.96 8.11
CA ASP A 236 -8.67 -12.50 7.55
C ASP A 236 -9.07 -11.80 6.24
N ALA A 237 -8.96 -10.47 6.19
CA ALA A 237 -9.27 -9.68 4.99
C ALA A 237 -8.42 -10.13 3.79
N TYR A 238 -7.09 -10.26 3.97
CA TYR A 238 -6.19 -10.65 2.89
C TYR A 238 -6.32 -12.12 2.49
N THR A 239 -6.64 -12.99 3.45
CA THR A 239 -6.80 -14.44 3.20
C THR A 239 -8.07 -14.73 2.41
N TYR A 240 -9.18 -14.08 2.73
CA TYR A 240 -10.48 -14.43 2.19
C TYR A 240 -10.98 -13.52 1.07
N ALA A 241 -10.33 -12.38 0.81
CA ALA A 241 -10.68 -11.52 -0.31
C ALA A 241 -10.65 -12.27 -1.65
N HIS A 242 -11.44 -11.79 -2.61
CA HIS A 242 -11.42 -12.30 -3.98
C HIS A 242 -9.98 -12.24 -4.53
N PRO A 243 -9.46 -13.30 -5.18
CA PRO A 243 -8.04 -13.36 -5.61
C PRO A 243 -7.60 -12.17 -6.47
N GLY A 244 -8.48 -11.66 -7.34
CA GLY A 244 -8.21 -10.47 -8.14
C GLY A 244 -8.06 -9.20 -7.31
N ALA A 245 -8.82 -9.05 -6.21
CA ALA A 245 -8.75 -7.90 -5.32
C ALA A 245 -7.63 -8.02 -4.28
N ALA A 246 -7.29 -9.24 -3.87
CA ALA A 246 -6.34 -9.48 -2.77
C ALA A 246 -4.97 -8.85 -3.03
N ALA A 247 -4.46 -8.90 -4.28
CA ALA A 247 -3.20 -8.29 -4.67
C ALA A 247 -3.21 -6.75 -4.55
N PHE A 248 -4.34 -6.12 -4.90
CA PHE A 248 -4.54 -4.69 -4.80
C PHE A 248 -4.62 -4.23 -3.34
N ILE A 249 -5.47 -4.90 -2.55
CA ILE A 249 -5.68 -4.62 -1.13
C ILE A 249 -4.37 -4.80 -0.35
N ALA A 250 -3.69 -5.93 -0.51
CA ALA A 250 -2.44 -6.22 0.20
C ALA A 250 -1.28 -5.32 -0.24
N GLY A 251 -1.26 -4.94 -1.52
CA GLY A 251 -0.25 -4.06 -2.09
C GLY A 251 -0.34 -2.62 -1.58
N LEU A 252 -1.54 -2.06 -1.45
CA LEU A 252 -1.71 -0.60 -1.36
C LEU A 252 -2.50 -0.09 -0.16
N MET A 253 -3.55 -0.80 0.31
CA MET A 253 -4.47 -0.26 1.31
C MET A 253 -3.82 0.14 2.64
N SER A 254 -2.76 -0.54 3.06
CA SER A 254 -2.03 -0.18 4.30
C SER A 254 -0.97 0.91 4.07
N LYS A 255 -0.55 1.16 2.82
CA LYS A 255 0.54 2.09 2.48
C LYS A 255 0.07 3.53 2.39
N ALA A 256 -1.13 3.80 1.87
CA ALA A 256 -1.68 5.14 1.83
C ALA A 256 -1.90 5.74 3.23
N PRO A 257 -2.47 5.03 4.23
CA PRO A 257 -2.52 5.50 5.61
C PRO A 257 -1.14 5.66 6.25
N ALA A 258 -0.16 4.78 5.94
CA ALA A 258 1.20 4.94 6.43
C ALA A 258 1.86 6.22 5.88
N TYR A 259 1.64 6.52 4.60
CA TYR A 259 2.07 7.78 4.00
C TYR A 259 1.36 8.98 4.64
N ALA A 260 0.04 8.89 4.88
CA ALA A 260 -0.69 9.97 5.55
C ALA A 260 -0.11 10.25 6.96
N LEU A 261 0.23 9.20 7.72
CA LEU A 261 0.92 9.35 9.01
C LEU A 261 2.26 10.09 8.86
N ILE A 262 3.04 9.80 7.80
CA ILE A 262 4.27 10.53 7.47
C ILE A 262 3.98 12.02 7.30
N ARG A 263 2.92 12.38 6.55
CA ARG A 263 2.54 13.78 6.35
C ARG A 263 2.25 14.51 7.66
N PHE A 264 1.48 13.89 8.56
CA PHE A 264 1.18 14.50 9.85
C PHE A 264 2.42 14.65 10.72
N ILE A 265 3.22 13.62 10.88
CA ILE A 265 4.38 13.63 11.77
C ILE A 265 5.47 14.60 11.29
N TYR A 266 5.83 14.53 10.00
CA TYR A 266 7.03 15.18 9.50
C TYR A 266 6.78 16.52 8.78
N TYR A 267 5.56 16.77 8.28
CA TYR A 267 5.27 17.99 7.53
C TYR A 267 4.31 18.94 8.25
N ILE A 268 3.46 18.42 9.16
CA ILE A 268 2.50 19.25 9.91
C ILE A 268 2.95 19.42 11.36
N PHE A 269 3.25 18.32 12.07
CA PHE A 269 3.71 18.35 13.44
C PHE A 269 5.22 18.50 13.49
N GLN A 270 5.76 19.30 14.39
CA GLN A 270 7.21 19.41 14.52
C GLN A 270 7.76 18.18 15.25
N VAL A 271 8.69 17.46 14.61
CA VAL A 271 9.29 16.22 15.15
C VAL A 271 10.03 16.46 16.46
N ASP A 272 10.64 17.65 16.63
CA ASP A 272 11.38 18.04 17.83
C ASP A 272 10.47 18.36 19.04
N ASN A 273 9.14 18.21 18.90
CA ASN A 273 8.20 18.44 19.99
C ASN A 273 8.12 17.19 20.89
N PRO A 274 8.16 17.33 22.25
CA PRO A 274 8.12 16.20 23.17
C PRO A 274 6.88 15.30 23.05
N VAL A 275 5.73 15.82 22.64
CA VAL A 275 4.51 15.04 22.40
C VAL A 275 4.69 14.14 21.20
N VAL A 276 5.25 14.68 20.11
CA VAL A 276 5.52 13.92 18.87
C VAL A 276 6.63 12.88 19.11
N GLU A 277 7.69 13.25 19.83
CA GLU A 277 8.75 12.33 20.24
C GLU A 277 8.21 11.16 21.05
N SER A 278 7.32 11.42 22.02
CA SER A 278 6.64 10.38 22.79
C SER A 278 5.78 9.47 21.89
N ALA A 279 5.08 10.01 20.89
CA ALA A 279 4.31 9.25 19.92
C ALA A 279 5.21 8.39 19.02
N LEU A 280 6.37 8.91 18.59
CA LEU A 280 7.38 8.17 17.83
C LEU A 280 7.96 6.99 18.64
N ASN A 281 8.25 7.20 19.92
CA ASN A 281 8.71 6.14 20.81
C ASN A 281 7.68 5.01 20.92
N VAL A 282 6.38 5.37 21.10
CA VAL A 282 5.28 4.38 21.10
C VAL A 282 5.21 3.67 19.75
N LEU A 283 5.29 4.41 18.64
CA LEU A 283 5.28 3.84 17.28
C LEU A 283 6.42 2.84 17.08
N GLY A 284 7.63 3.14 17.58
CA GLY A 284 8.80 2.27 17.51
C GLY A 284 8.60 0.96 18.29
N ILE A 285 8.09 1.05 19.52
CA ILE A 285 7.78 -0.14 20.34
C ILE A 285 6.74 -1.02 19.64
N LEU A 286 5.65 -0.43 19.15
CA LEU A 286 4.60 -1.16 18.41
C LEU A 286 5.15 -1.75 17.11
N GLY A 287 6.06 -1.04 16.43
CA GLY A 287 6.77 -1.52 15.25
C GLY A 287 7.61 -2.76 15.53
N VAL A 288 8.42 -2.75 16.60
CA VAL A 288 9.22 -3.91 17.04
C VAL A 288 8.32 -5.10 17.36
N CYS A 289 7.27 -4.90 18.15
CA CYS A 289 6.31 -5.95 18.46
C CYS A 289 5.66 -6.53 17.21
N GLY A 290 5.27 -5.65 16.27
CA GLY A 290 4.70 -6.05 14.98
C GLY A 290 5.65 -6.88 14.13
N ILE A 291 6.93 -6.52 14.07
CA ILE A 291 7.98 -7.25 13.38
C ILE A 291 8.11 -8.67 13.92
N LEU A 292 8.28 -8.81 15.23
CA LEU A 292 8.56 -10.10 15.86
C LEU A 292 7.33 -10.99 15.84
N ILE A 293 6.19 -10.50 16.35
CA ILE A 293 4.96 -11.28 16.45
C ILE A 293 4.41 -11.61 15.07
N GLY A 294 4.41 -10.65 14.13
CA GLY A 294 3.98 -10.88 12.75
C GLY A 294 4.81 -11.96 12.06
N SER A 295 6.14 -11.97 12.25
CA SER A 295 7.03 -12.99 11.69
C SER A 295 6.79 -14.38 12.29
N VAL A 296 6.64 -14.48 13.63
CA VAL A 296 6.34 -15.75 14.31
C VAL A 296 4.98 -16.29 13.86
N MET A 297 3.96 -15.44 13.79
CA MET A 297 2.63 -15.84 13.32
C MET A 297 2.63 -16.26 11.86
N ALA A 298 3.47 -15.64 11.00
CA ALA A 298 3.62 -16.06 9.61
C ALA A 298 4.24 -17.45 9.50
N MET A 299 5.25 -17.78 10.31
CA MET A 299 5.87 -19.11 10.35
C MET A 299 4.87 -20.22 10.74
N ALA A 300 3.91 -19.91 11.61
CA ALA A 300 2.92 -20.84 12.10
C ALA A 300 1.80 -21.18 11.09
N GLN A 301 1.72 -20.48 9.93
CA GLN A 301 0.65 -20.67 8.96
C GLN A 301 0.96 -21.79 7.95
N TYR A 302 -0.11 -22.51 7.57
CA TYR A 302 -0.13 -23.51 6.51
C TYR A 302 -0.76 -22.98 5.21
N ASP A 303 -1.66 -22.02 5.31
CA ASP A 303 -2.25 -21.31 4.17
C ASP A 303 -1.29 -20.21 3.70
N PHE A 304 -0.94 -20.23 2.42
CA PHE A 304 0.05 -19.30 1.86
C PHE A 304 -0.43 -17.84 1.92
N ARG A 305 -1.73 -17.56 1.69
CA ARG A 305 -2.27 -16.20 1.78
C ARG A 305 -2.22 -15.68 3.21
N ARG A 306 -2.60 -16.53 4.18
CA ARG A 306 -2.59 -16.17 5.59
C ARG A 306 -1.18 -15.93 6.11
N MET A 307 -0.21 -16.73 5.67
CA MET A 307 1.21 -16.50 5.95
C MET A 307 1.67 -15.14 5.42
N LEU A 308 1.32 -14.80 4.16
CA LEU A 308 1.65 -13.49 3.60
C LEU A 308 0.92 -12.34 4.31
N ALA A 309 -0.29 -12.55 4.79
CA ALA A 309 -1.01 -11.54 5.55
C ALA A 309 -0.29 -11.20 6.85
N TYR A 310 0.12 -12.19 7.64
CA TYR A 310 0.93 -11.94 8.85
C TYR A 310 2.32 -11.37 8.53
N SER A 311 2.96 -11.81 7.45
CA SER A 311 4.21 -11.18 7.04
C SER A 311 4.02 -9.71 6.62
N SER A 312 2.80 -9.26 6.24
CA SER A 312 2.51 -7.84 6.03
C SER A 312 2.49 -7.06 7.32
N VAL A 313 1.99 -7.64 8.42
CA VAL A 313 2.06 -7.01 9.76
C VAL A 313 3.50 -6.73 10.15
N ALA A 314 4.40 -7.70 9.94
CA ALA A 314 5.82 -7.51 10.18
C ALA A 314 6.42 -6.37 9.31
N GLN A 315 6.05 -6.30 8.03
CA GLN A 315 6.58 -5.26 7.15
C GLN A 315 6.02 -3.86 7.47
N ILE A 316 4.81 -3.72 7.99
CA ILE A 316 4.33 -2.45 8.54
C ILE A 316 5.16 -2.04 9.76
N GLY A 317 5.61 -2.99 10.56
CA GLY A 317 6.55 -2.72 11.65
C GLY A 317 7.86 -2.11 11.17
N TYR A 318 8.42 -2.52 10.01
CA TYR A 318 9.61 -1.88 9.43
C TYR A 318 9.37 -0.40 9.09
N ILE A 319 8.20 -0.07 8.53
CA ILE A 319 7.84 1.32 8.25
C ILE A 319 7.74 2.09 9.57
N ALA A 320 7.09 1.51 10.58
CA ALA A 320 6.89 2.14 11.88
C ALA A 320 8.22 2.46 12.59
N ILE A 321 9.18 1.53 12.65
CA ILE A 321 10.50 1.81 13.25
C ILE A 321 11.29 2.82 12.43
N GLY A 322 11.18 2.81 11.09
CA GLY A 322 11.83 3.80 10.25
C GLY A 322 11.35 5.22 10.53
N LEU A 323 10.04 5.38 10.79
CA LEU A 323 9.48 6.66 11.22
C LEU A 323 9.87 7.00 12.66
N ALA A 324 9.88 6.01 13.55
CA ALA A 324 10.19 6.22 14.96
C ALA A 324 11.61 6.76 15.22
N MET A 325 12.57 6.44 14.33
CA MET A 325 13.95 6.93 14.44
C MET A 325 14.10 8.45 14.34
N GLY A 326 13.10 9.18 13.81
CA GLY A 326 13.14 10.65 13.73
C GLY A 326 14.29 11.23 12.92
N ASN A 327 15.03 10.45 12.14
CA ASN A 327 16.18 10.89 11.37
C ASN A 327 16.01 10.66 9.85
N MET A 328 16.85 11.33 9.06
CA MET A 328 16.78 11.32 7.59
C MET A 328 16.85 9.91 6.99
N TYR A 329 17.78 9.07 7.47
CA TYR A 329 17.95 7.73 6.89
C TYR A 329 16.81 6.78 7.27
N GLY A 330 16.28 6.88 8.49
CA GLY A 330 15.07 6.18 8.91
C GLY A 330 13.86 6.56 8.06
N PHE A 331 13.68 7.85 7.81
CA PHE A 331 12.66 8.37 6.91
C PHE A 331 12.80 7.82 5.48
N ILE A 332 13.98 7.93 4.88
CA ILE A 332 14.28 7.37 3.54
C ILE A 332 13.98 5.87 3.52
N GLY A 333 14.42 5.15 4.55
CA GLY A 333 14.18 3.72 4.70
C GLY A 333 12.70 3.37 4.76
N ALA A 334 11.89 4.12 5.52
CA ALA A 334 10.44 3.94 5.62
C ALA A 334 9.73 4.18 4.29
N VAL A 335 10.03 5.27 3.60
CA VAL A 335 9.46 5.62 2.29
C VAL A 335 9.83 4.58 1.23
N MET A 336 11.12 4.22 1.13
CA MET A 336 11.57 3.15 0.24
C MET A 336 10.89 1.83 0.57
N HIS A 337 10.66 1.54 1.85
CA HIS A 337 9.98 0.32 2.25
C HIS A 337 8.50 0.32 1.87
N ILE A 338 7.81 1.47 1.91
CA ILE A 338 6.44 1.61 1.39
C ILE A 338 6.38 1.21 -0.09
N ILE A 339 7.27 1.77 -0.92
CA ILE A 339 7.33 1.51 -2.36
C ILE A 339 7.66 0.04 -2.62
N ASN A 340 8.74 -0.46 -2.06
CA ASN A 340 9.24 -1.81 -2.29
C ASN A 340 8.26 -2.88 -1.81
N HIS A 341 7.68 -2.68 -0.62
CA HIS A 341 6.70 -3.58 -0.04
C HIS A 341 5.40 -3.65 -0.86
N ALA A 342 4.98 -2.56 -1.49
CA ALA A 342 3.84 -2.57 -2.40
C ALA A 342 4.08 -3.52 -3.59
N PHE A 343 5.24 -3.45 -4.25
CA PHE A 343 5.59 -4.37 -5.34
C PHE A 343 5.76 -5.81 -4.88
N MET A 344 6.48 -6.05 -3.78
CA MET A 344 6.70 -7.38 -3.23
C MET A 344 5.38 -8.07 -2.88
N LYS A 345 4.45 -7.37 -2.20
CA LYS A 345 3.17 -7.96 -1.80
C LYS A 345 2.22 -8.15 -2.96
N SER A 346 2.10 -7.16 -3.83
CA SER A 346 1.25 -7.32 -5.02
C SER A 346 1.71 -8.50 -5.87
N SER A 347 3.03 -8.67 -6.12
CA SER A 347 3.56 -9.79 -6.89
C SER A 347 3.24 -11.15 -6.26
N LEU A 348 3.43 -11.29 -4.95
CA LEU A 348 3.14 -12.53 -4.23
C LEU A 348 1.65 -12.87 -4.25
N PHE A 349 0.77 -11.88 -4.02
CA PHE A 349 -0.68 -12.10 -4.06
C PHE A 349 -1.21 -12.35 -5.48
N LEU A 350 -0.61 -11.75 -6.52
CA LEU A 350 -0.93 -12.08 -7.91
C LEU A 350 -0.61 -13.55 -8.22
N VAL A 351 0.56 -14.02 -7.80
CA VAL A 351 0.92 -15.43 -8.04
C VAL A 351 0.01 -16.38 -7.27
N ILE A 352 -0.27 -16.11 -5.99
CA ILE A 352 -1.18 -16.97 -5.21
C ILE A 352 -2.59 -16.97 -5.79
N GLY A 353 -3.08 -15.81 -6.23
CA GLY A 353 -4.36 -15.73 -6.93
C GLY A 353 -4.38 -16.57 -8.22
N GLY A 354 -3.27 -16.60 -8.96
CA GLY A 354 -3.09 -17.47 -10.13
C GLY A 354 -3.06 -18.95 -9.79
N ILE A 355 -2.39 -19.34 -8.69
CA ILE A 355 -2.40 -20.72 -8.19
C ILE A 355 -3.83 -21.11 -7.80
N GLN A 356 -4.54 -20.25 -7.08
CA GLN A 356 -5.92 -20.49 -6.71
C GLN A 356 -6.85 -20.58 -7.92
N TYR A 357 -6.67 -19.72 -8.92
CA TYR A 357 -7.43 -19.79 -10.17
C TYR A 357 -7.26 -21.14 -10.86
N ARG A 358 -6.03 -21.63 -10.97
CA ARG A 358 -5.75 -22.86 -11.69
C ARG A 358 -6.09 -24.13 -10.89
N PHE A 359 -5.74 -24.18 -9.59
CA PHE A 359 -5.79 -25.40 -8.79
C PHE A 359 -6.83 -25.35 -7.65
N GLY A 360 -7.46 -24.19 -7.38
CA GLY A 360 -8.43 -24.05 -6.29
C GLY A 360 -7.82 -24.09 -4.88
N GLU A 361 -6.54 -24.44 -4.74
CA GLU A 361 -5.87 -24.70 -3.47
C GLU A 361 -4.66 -23.78 -3.27
N VAL A 362 -4.39 -23.42 -2.00
CA VAL A 362 -3.28 -22.55 -1.61
C VAL A 362 -2.50 -23.06 -0.38
N ASN A 363 -2.60 -24.35 -0.09
CA ASN A 363 -1.84 -24.98 1.00
C ASN A 363 -0.36 -25.07 0.62
N LEU A 364 0.53 -24.56 1.49
CA LEU A 364 1.97 -24.52 1.26
C LEU A 364 2.58 -25.87 0.94
N TYR A 365 2.15 -26.94 1.63
CA TYR A 365 2.73 -28.27 1.45
C TYR A 365 2.25 -29.02 0.20
N ARG A 366 1.33 -28.43 -0.56
CA ARG A 366 0.85 -29.00 -1.82
C ARG A 366 1.37 -28.29 -3.07
N LEU A 367 2.35 -27.39 -2.92
CA LEU A 367 2.94 -26.64 -4.03
C LEU A 367 4.12 -27.36 -4.72
N GLY A 368 4.38 -28.62 -4.39
CA GLY A 368 5.49 -29.41 -4.95
C GLY A 368 5.47 -29.43 -6.47
N GLY A 369 6.63 -29.12 -7.09
CA GLY A 369 6.80 -29.15 -8.55
C GLY A 369 6.08 -28.05 -9.32
N LEU A 370 5.57 -27.01 -8.64
CA LEU A 370 4.85 -25.91 -9.29
C LEU A 370 5.71 -25.15 -10.33
N ASN A 371 7.02 -25.12 -10.13
CA ASN A 371 7.98 -24.54 -11.07
C ASN A 371 7.89 -25.12 -12.49
N LYS A 372 7.52 -26.38 -12.64
CA LYS A 372 7.33 -27.04 -13.94
C LYS A 372 6.01 -26.63 -14.61
N LYS A 373 4.96 -26.37 -13.81
CA LYS A 373 3.61 -26.07 -14.29
C LYS A 373 3.38 -24.57 -14.50
N MET A 374 4.07 -23.71 -13.70
CA MET A 374 3.91 -22.25 -13.67
C MET A 374 5.27 -21.56 -13.47
N ALA A 375 6.20 -21.74 -14.42
CA ALA A 375 7.59 -21.30 -14.28
C ALA A 375 7.74 -19.80 -13.99
N ILE A 376 7.07 -18.92 -14.75
CA ILE A 376 7.12 -17.45 -14.55
C ILE A 376 6.64 -17.09 -13.15
N SER A 377 5.50 -17.65 -12.73
CA SER A 377 4.94 -17.40 -11.39
C SER A 377 5.90 -17.86 -10.28
N SER A 378 6.52 -19.03 -10.45
CA SER A 378 7.47 -19.57 -9.47
C SER A 378 8.72 -18.71 -9.34
N ILE A 379 9.27 -18.23 -10.47
CA ILE A 379 10.42 -17.31 -10.48
C ILE A 379 10.04 -16.00 -9.80
N THR A 380 8.84 -15.44 -10.09
CA THR A 380 8.37 -14.21 -9.45
C THR A 380 8.23 -14.38 -7.94
N VAL A 381 7.72 -15.54 -7.45
CA VAL A 381 7.68 -15.82 -6.01
C VAL A 381 9.09 -15.88 -5.42
N ALA A 382 10.03 -16.55 -6.09
CA ALA A 382 11.41 -16.63 -5.62
C ALA A 382 12.05 -15.23 -5.51
N LEU A 383 11.91 -14.39 -6.54
CA LEU A 383 12.42 -13.02 -6.53
C LEU A 383 11.78 -12.17 -5.40
N ALA A 384 10.46 -12.26 -5.25
CA ALA A 384 9.76 -11.54 -4.20
C ALA A 384 10.13 -12.05 -2.80
N ALA A 385 10.31 -13.36 -2.63
CA ALA A 385 10.77 -13.99 -1.39
C ALA A 385 12.18 -13.51 -1.00
N LEU A 386 13.13 -13.54 -1.95
CA LEU A 386 14.49 -13.03 -1.74
C LEU A 386 14.48 -11.54 -1.38
N SER A 387 13.57 -10.77 -2.00
CA SER A 387 13.38 -9.36 -1.69
C SER A 387 12.79 -9.15 -0.29
N MET A 388 11.83 -9.96 0.14
CA MET A 388 11.26 -9.92 1.50
C MET A 388 12.30 -10.28 2.57
N ILE A 389 13.20 -11.21 2.28
CA ILE A 389 14.35 -11.54 3.13
C ILE A 389 15.32 -10.34 3.19
N GLY A 390 15.50 -9.66 2.07
CA GLY A 390 16.43 -8.52 1.94
C GLY A 390 17.78 -8.95 1.39
N LEU A 391 17.79 -9.72 0.30
CA LEU A 391 19.03 -10.12 -0.39
C LEU A 391 19.27 -9.22 -1.62
N PRO A 392 20.51 -8.71 -1.82
CA PRO A 392 20.83 -7.96 -3.02
C PRO A 392 20.78 -8.89 -4.27
N PRO A 393 20.45 -8.40 -5.47
CA PRO A 393 20.24 -6.98 -5.84
C PRO A 393 18.75 -6.54 -5.77
N THR A 394 17.91 -7.20 -5.00
CA THR A 394 16.47 -6.91 -4.92
C THR A 394 16.16 -5.63 -4.16
N CYS A 395 15.03 -5.00 -4.46
CA CYS A 395 14.62 -3.74 -3.88
C CYS A 395 14.48 -3.76 -2.34
N GLY A 396 14.05 -4.90 -1.76
CA GLY A 396 13.87 -5.03 -0.31
C GLY A 396 15.16 -4.92 0.51
N PHE A 397 16.31 -5.28 -0.08
CA PHE A 397 17.61 -5.08 0.55
C PHE A 397 17.87 -3.59 0.83
N PHE A 398 17.68 -2.73 -0.14
CA PHE A 398 18.01 -1.32 -0.02
C PHE A 398 17.14 -0.59 1.01
N SER A 399 15.84 -0.86 1.08
CA SER A 399 15.01 -0.27 2.13
C SER A 399 15.45 -0.68 3.53
N LYS A 400 15.80 -1.96 3.75
CA LYS A 400 16.36 -2.44 5.03
C LYS A 400 17.72 -1.83 5.33
N TRP A 401 18.54 -1.65 4.30
CA TRP A 401 19.85 -0.99 4.44
C TRP A 401 19.70 0.44 4.98
N TYR A 402 18.78 1.24 4.41
CA TYR A 402 18.52 2.59 4.91
C TYR A 402 17.94 2.59 6.33
N LEU A 403 17.08 1.62 6.67
CA LEU A 403 16.60 1.47 8.05
C LEU A 403 17.74 1.15 9.03
N MET A 404 18.65 0.25 8.66
CA MET A 404 19.83 -0.06 9.48
C MET A 404 20.78 1.15 9.62
N LEU A 405 20.96 1.91 8.53
CA LEU A 405 21.75 3.13 8.54
C LEU A 405 21.11 4.20 9.43
N GLY A 406 19.77 4.35 9.40
CA GLY A 406 19.03 5.22 10.29
C GLY A 406 19.20 4.84 11.77
N ALA A 407 19.09 3.56 12.08
CA ALA A 407 19.30 3.06 13.44
C ALA A 407 20.76 3.27 13.92
N TYR A 408 21.72 3.07 13.02
CA TYR A 408 23.15 3.29 13.33
C TYR A 408 23.44 4.76 13.59
N THR A 409 22.99 5.67 12.72
CA THR A 409 23.22 7.11 12.86
C THR A 409 22.47 7.73 14.03
N GLY A 410 21.30 7.18 14.40
CA GLY A 410 20.54 7.57 15.58
C GLY A 410 21.06 6.99 16.90
N GLY A 411 22.04 6.08 16.87
CA GLY A 411 22.52 5.37 18.07
C GLY A 411 21.56 4.30 18.62
N GLU A 412 20.53 3.96 17.85
CA GLU A 412 19.48 3.03 18.26
C GLU A 412 19.80 1.58 17.83
N TYR A 413 20.88 1.03 18.32
CA TYR A 413 21.41 -0.30 17.95
C TYR A 413 20.41 -1.44 18.19
N PHE A 414 19.45 -1.25 19.08
CA PHE A 414 18.38 -2.22 19.32
C PHE A 414 17.54 -2.48 18.06
N TYR A 415 17.25 -1.45 17.27
CA TYR A 415 16.53 -1.65 16.00
C TYR A 415 17.35 -2.42 14.98
N ILE A 416 18.69 -2.27 14.95
CA ILE A 416 19.55 -3.09 14.09
C ILE A 416 19.40 -4.57 14.45
N PHE A 417 19.47 -4.90 15.73
CA PHE A 417 19.28 -6.27 16.22
C PHE A 417 17.91 -6.84 15.81
N VAL A 418 16.83 -6.08 15.98
CA VAL A 418 15.48 -6.48 15.57
C VAL A 418 15.40 -6.71 14.05
N LEU A 419 15.98 -5.82 13.24
CA LEU A 419 15.99 -5.93 11.77
C LEU A 419 16.73 -7.19 11.30
N VAL A 420 17.86 -7.52 11.91
CA VAL A 420 18.64 -8.73 11.59
C VAL A 420 17.85 -10.00 11.97
N ILE A 421 17.32 -10.07 13.19
CA ILE A 421 16.49 -11.22 13.62
C ILE A 421 15.29 -11.38 12.68
N SER A 422 14.61 -10.31 12.38
CA SER A 422 13.45 -10.38 11.47
C SER A 422 13.82 -10.86 10.07
N SER A 423 15.00 -10.48 9.55
CA SER A 423 15.47 -10.98 8.26
C SER A 423 15.73 -12.49 8.29
N LEU A 424 16.26 -13.01 9.40
CA LEU A 424 16.40 -14.47 9.62
C LEU A 424 15.03 -15.17 9.70
N LEU A 425 14.08 -14.61 10.45
CA LEU A 425 12.73 -15.15 10.53
C LEU A 425 12.05 -15.14 9.15
N ASN A 426 12.19 -14.06 8.38
CA ASN A 426 11.69 -13.97 7.01
C ASN A 426 12.32 -15.08 6.14
N ALA A 427 13.62 -15.33 6.27
CA ALA A 427 14.31 -16.38 5.53
C ALA A 427 13.67 -17.76 5.80
N ILE A 428 13.37 -18.09 7.07
CA ILE A 428 12.80 -19.38 7.44
C ILE A 428 11.50 -19.68 6.68
N TYR A 429 10.51 -18.77 6.71
CA TYR A 429 9.23 -19.07 6.08
C TYR A 429 9.21 -18.83 4.57
N PHE A 430 10.05 -17.95 4.01
CA PHE A 430 10.15 -17.77 2.57
C PHE A 430 10.98 -18.88 1.90
N PHE A 431 12.07 -19.36 2.52
CA PHE A 431 12.79 -20.52 1.99
C PHE A 431 11.94 -21.79 1.99
N ARG A 432 11.07 -21.98 2.99
CA ARG A 432 10.08 -23.08 2.97
C ARG A 432 9.19 -23.04 1.73
N ILE A 433 8.78 -21.86 1.24
CA ILE A 433 8.00 -21.73 0.00
C ILE A 433 8.85 -22.12 -1.21
N ILE A 434 10.06 -21.59 -1.29
CA ILE A 434 11.00 -21.86 -2.40
C ILE A 434 11.29 -23.38 -2.46
N GLU A 435 11.59 -24.00 -1.31
CA GLU A 435 11.81 -25.42 -1.20
C GLU A 435 10.60 -26.22 -1.71
N GLN A 436 9.39 -25.90 -1.26
CA GLN A 436 8.18 -26.58 -1.70
C GLN A 436 7.99 -26.47 -3.23
N MET A 437 8.15 -25.27 -3.80
CA MET A 437 7.89 -25.04 -5.22
C MET A 437 8.95 -25.63 -6.14
N PHE A 438 10.23 -25.68 -5.75
CA PHE A 438 11.35 -26.02 -6.63
C PHE A 438 12.01 -27.36 -6.33
N VAL A 439 12.01 -27.82 -5.08
CA VAL A 439 12.77 -29.00 -4.63
C VAL A 439 11.85 -30.18 -4.35
N GLN A 440 10.69 -29.97 -3.75
CA GLN A 440 9.79 -31.05 -3.37
C GLN A 440 9.18 -31.74 -4.61
N ARG A 441 8.87 -33.04 -4.44
CA ARG A 441 8.25 -33.83 -5.50
C ARG A 441 6.93 -33.25 -5.95
N GLU A 442 6.61 -33.44 -7.22
CA GLU A 442 5.38 -32.96 -7.83
C GLU A 442 4.15 -33.49 -7.08
N ALA A 443 3.37 -32.58 -6.54
CA ALA A 443 2.11 -32.90 -5.88
C ALA A 443 1.04 -33.21 -6.94
N SER A 444 0.13 -34.14 -6.64
CA SER A 444 -1.06 -34.42 -7.45
C SER A 444 -2.10 -33.31 -7.24
N LEU A 445 -1.88 -32.16 -7.86
CA LEU A 445 -2.84 -31.06 -7.85
C LEU A 445 -3.91 -31.29 -8.90
N THR A 446 -5.17 -31.30 -8.49
CA THR A 446 -6.32 -31.31 -9.42
C THR A 446 -6.48 -29.92 -10.04
N GLU A 447 -6.49 -29.84 -11.36
CA GLU A 447 -6.68 -28.56 -12.05
C GLU A 447 -8.16 -28.22 -12.14
N VAL A 448 -8.56 -27.10 -11.54
CA VAL A 448 -9.93 -26.55 -11.62
C VAL A 448 -10.13 -25.87 -12.99
N HIS A 449 -9.15 -25.06 -13.40
CA HIS A 449 -9.11 -24.42 -14.71
C HIS A 449 -7.85 -24.88 -15.46
N PRO A 450 -7.91 -26.03 -16.17
CA PRO A 450 -6.76 -26.57 -16.88
C PRO A 450 -6.33 -25.62 -18.00
N HIS A 451 -5.07 -25.24 -18.00
CA HIS A 451 -4.47 -24.39 -19.03
C HIS A 451 -3.33 -25.12 -19.72
N LYS A 452 -3.53 -25.53 -20.99
CA LYS A 452 -2.57 -26.31 -21.78
C LYS A 452 -1.36 -25.51 -22.28
N GLY A 453 -1.32 -24.20 -22.08
CA GLY A 453 -0.22 -23.34 -22.50
C GLY A 453 1.04 -23.49 -21.63
N LYS A 454 2.22 -23.30 -22.23
CA LYS A 454 3.53 -23.33 -21.53
C LYS A 454 3.64 -22.32 -20.37
N LEU A 455 2.85 -21.27 -20.38
CA LEU A 455 2.83 -20.20 -19.36
C LEU A 455 2.05 -20.56 -18.10
N GLY A 456 1.21 -21.58 -18.14
CA GLY A 456 0.46 -22.09 -16.99
C GLY A 456 -0.75 -21.28 -16.56
N LEU A 457 -0.90 -20.03 -17.04
CA LEU A 457 -2.01 -19.09 -16.78
C LEU A 457 -2.38 -18.34 -18.05
N PRO A 458 -3.59 -17.73 -18.12
CA PRO A 458 -3.98 -16.81 -19.19
C PRO A 458 -3.06 -15.59 -19.25
N LEU A 459 -2.80 -15.06 -20.46
CA LEU A 459 -1.93 -13.89 -20.68
C LEU A 459 -2.26 -12.68 -19.80
N PRO A 460 -3.54 -12.28 -19.60
CA PRO A 460 -3.88 -11.17 -18.71
C PRO A 460 -3.41 -11.35 -17.27
N MET A 461 -3.17 -12.58 -16.82
CA MET A 461 -2.61 -12.86 -15.50
C MET A 461 -1.08 -12.92 -15.53
N VAL A 462 -0.49 -13.50 -16.58
CA VAL A 462 0.97 -13.68 -16.68
C VAL A 462 1.69 -12.35 -16.84
N ILE A 463 1.15 -11.43 -17.67
CA ILE A 463 1.79 -10.14 -17.95
C ILE A 463 1.98 -9.31 -16.65
N PRO A 464 0.96 -9.08 -15.80
CA PRO A 464 1.15 -8.38 -14.54
C PRO A 464 2.14 -9.09 -13.59
N ILE A 465 2.09 -10.42 -13.48
CA ILE A 465 3.02 -11.19 -12.65
C ILE A 465 4.47 -10.97 -13.11
N LEU A 466 4.71 -11.06 -14.42
CA LEU A 466 6.05 -10.86 -15.01
C LEU A 466 6.55 -9.43 -14.77
N ILE A 467 5.72 -8.42 -15.04
CA ILE A 467 6.08 -7.01 -14.85
C ILE A 467 6.42 -6.75 -13.38
N MET A 468 5.60 -7.24 -12.44
CA MET A 468 5.87 -7.09 -11.01
C MET A 468 7.18 -7.77 -10.59
N GLY A 469 7.48 -8.95 -11.14
CA GLY A 469 8.77 -9.64 -10.91
C GLY A 469 9.97 -8.83 -11.43
N ILE A 470 9.85 -8.25 -12.63
CA ILE A 470 10.88 -7.37 -13.20
C ILE A 470 11.07 -6.12 -12.34
N MET A 471 9.97 -5.51 -11.88
CA MET A 471 10.03 -4.29 -11.05
C MET A 471 10.77 -4.50 -9.72
N ILE A 472 10.71 -5.68 -9.12
CA ILE A 472 11.48 -6.01 -7.90
C ILE A 472 12.99 -5.83 -8.12
N ILE A 473 13.47 -6.24 -9.28
CA ILE A 473 14.89 -6.11 -9.67
C ILE A 473 15.20 -4.69 -10.15
N ALA A 474 14.33 -4.12 -10.99
CA ALA A 474 14.51 -2.77 -11.54
C ALA A 474 14.58 -1.71 -10.44
N LEU A 475 13.72 -1.79 -9.42
CA LEU A 475 13.75 -0.89 -8.26
C LEU A 475 14.99 -1.12 -7.38
N GLY A 476 15.55 -2.33 -7.37
CA GLY A 476 16.83 -2.60 -6.71
C GLY A 476 17.96 -1.82 -7.36
N PHE A 477 18.12 -1.95 -8.69
CA PHE A 477 19.13 -1.20 -9.44
C PHE A 477 18.85 0.31 -9.48
N GLY A 478 17.58 0.73 -9.59
CA GLY A 478 17.15 2.14 -9.60
C GLY A 478 17.11 2.80 -8.21
N ASN A 479 17.47 2.08 -7.15
CA ASN A 479 17.37 2.58 -5.78
C ASN A 479 18.07 3.94 -5.58
N ALA A 480 19.30 4.10 -6.07
CA ALA A 480 20.06 5.33 -5.91
C ALA A 480 19.32 6.53 -6.54
N THR A 481 18.84 6.39 -7.78
CA THR A 481 18.08 7.40 -8.51
C THR A 481 16.80 7.79 -7.76
N ILE A 482 16.03 6.81 -7.26
CA ILE A 482 14.81 7.10 -6.51
C ILE A 482 15.12 7.89 -5.23
N VAL A 483 16.19 7.55 -4.54
CA VAL A 483 16.57 8.24 -3.31
C VAL A 483 17.11 9.63 -3.60
N THR A 484 18.03 9.77 -4.58
CA THR A 484 18.69 11.08 -4.85
C THR A 484 17.76 12.06 -5.56
N ASP A 485 17.03 11.60 -6.56
CA ASP A 485 16.33 12.47 -7.49
C ASP A 485 14.85 12.65 -7.12
N VAL A 486 14.31 11.83 -6.19
CA VAL A 486 12.92 11.93 -5.77
C VAL A 486 12.81 12.13 -4.25
N ILE A 487 13.26 11.15 -3.43
CA ILE A 487 13.00 11.20 -1.99
C ILE A 487 13.75 12.35 -1.33
N LYS A 488 15.01 12.60 -1.70
CA LYS A 488 15.78 13.70 -1.14
C LYS A 488 15.23 15.08 -1.51
N LEU A 489 14.64 15.24 -2.69
CA LEU A 489 13.97 16.49 -3.08
C LEU A 489 12.68 16.72 -2.29
N GLY A 490 12.03 15.66 -1.83
CA GLY A 490 10.82 15.71 -1.02
C GLY A 490 11.06 15.61 0.48
N LEU A 491 12.30 15.76 0.98
CA LEU A 491 12.59 15.66 2.42
C LEU A 491 11.88 16.76 3.21
N PRO A 492 11.36 16.43 4.41
CA PRO A 492 10.83 17.42 5.34
C PRO A 492 11.89 18.46 5.71
N GLY A 493 11.47 19.72 5.87
CA GLY A 493 12.38 20.83 6.20
C GLY A 493 13.21 20.62 7.48
N VAL A 494 12.74 19.77 8.39
CA VAL A 494 13.47 19.40 9.61
C VAL A 494 14.80 18.70 9.32
N PHE A 495 14.91 17.96 8.21
CA PHE A 495 16.15 17.26 7.81
C PHE A 495 17.10 18.10 6.93
N LEU A 496 16.68 19.31 6.56
CA LEU A 496 17.44 20.24 5.74
C LEU A 496 18.12 21.34 6.56
N ARG A 497 17.85 21.38 7.86
CA ARG A 497 18.47 22.26 8.87
C ARG A 497 19.71 21.56 9.42
#